data_cfa6737bc8051c93dc9fca35b6d2933c
#
_entry.id   cfa6737bc8051c93dc9fca35b6d2933c
#
_cell.length_a   1.000
_cell.length_b   1.000
_cell.length_c   1.000
_cell.angle_alpha   90.00
_cell.angle_beta   90.00
_cell.angle_gamma   90.00
#
_symmetry.space_group_name_H-M   'P 1'
#
loop_
_entity.id
_entity.type
_entity.pdbx_description
1 polymer ?
#
loop_
_entity_poly.entity_id
_entity_poly.type
_entity_poly.pdbx_seq_one_letter_code
_entity_poly.pdbx_strand_id
1 'polypeptide(L)'
;LVGSEMCIRDRYFFKGDGKYLTFPWDKGFTVEDMEAYYDEAGFYDYIHKLSRTPILKAQHPDYEIAQMGIHGQRGVSCADCHMPYKSEGGVKFSDHHIQSPLAMIDRTCQVCHRESEETLRNNVYERQRKANEIRNRLEQELAKAHIEAKFAWDNGATEAQMKDVLALIRQAQWRWDFGVASHGGSFHAPQEIQRILSHGLDRAMQARLAVSKVLAKNGYTGDVPMPDISTKAKAQEYIGLDMDAERAAKEKFLKTTVPAWLEKAKENGRLAQI
;
A
#
# COMPACT_ATOMS: atom_id res chain seq x y z
N LEU A 1 -18.47 13.42 6.02
CA LEU A 1 -18.12 11.97 6.06
C LEU A 1 -17.71 11.42 4.70
N VAL A 2 -18.35 11.85 3.59
CA VAL A 2 -18.06 11.34 2.24
C VAL A 2 -16.58 11.56 1.82
N GLY A 3 -15.94 12.66 2.22
CA GLY A 3 -14.55 12.94 1.88
C GLY A 3 -13.54 12.05 2.61
N SER A 4 -13.77 11.74 3.88
CA SER A 4 -12.88 10.87 4.66
C SER A 4 -13.02 9.39 4.28
N GLU A 5 -14.20 8.94 3.90
CA GLU A 5 -14.43 7.57 3.45
C GLU A 5 -13.74 7.26 2.13
N MET A 6 -13.63 8.21 1.22
CA MET A 6 -12.89 8.02 -0.04
C MET A 6 -11.38 7.88 0.18
N CYS A 7 -10.84 8.47 1.23
CA CYS A 7 -9.41 8.39 1.54
C CYS A 7 -8.97 7.09 2.19
N ILE A 8 -9.90 6.22 2.64
CA ILE A 8 -9.61 4.93 3.29
C ILE A 8 -9.91 3.72 2.40
N ARG A 9 -10.12 3.94 1.11
CA ARG A 9 -10.36 2.90 0.11
C ARG A 9 -9.17 2.80 -0.82
N ASP A 10 -8.94 1.61 -1.38
CA ASP A 10 -7.76 1.38 -2.23
C ASP A 10 -7.68 2.40 -3.35
N ARG A 11 -8.72 2.50 -4.14
CA ARG A 11 -8.75 3.44 -5.26
C ARG A 11 -10.18 3.70 -5.70
N TYR A 12 -10.40 4.89 -6.25
CA TYR A 12 -11.63 5.23 -6.95
C TYR A 12 -11.33 5.95 -8.27
N PHE A 13 -12.27 5.87 -9.19
CA PHE A 13 -12.22 6.61 -10.47
C PHE A 13 -13.62 6.99 -10.91
N PHE A 14 -13.68 7.89 -11.88
CA PHE A 14 -14.93 8.31 -12.49
C PHE A 14 -15.09 7.65 -13.85
N LYS A 15 -16.15 6.86 -14.03
CA LYS A 15 -16.48 6.19 -15.31
C LYS A 15 -17.72 6.81 -15.96
N GLY A 16 -17.80 6.62 -17.28
CA GLY A 16 -18.91 7.05 -18.11
C GLY A 16 -19.02 8.57 -18.27
N ASP A 17 -19.95 9.01 -19.12
CA ASP A 17 -20.18 10.43 -19.41
C ASP A 17 -20.69 11.19 -18.18
N GLY A 18 -21.45 10.53 -17.30
CA GLY A 18 -21.94 11.07 -16.03
C GLY A 18 -20.91 11.19 -14.92
N LYS A 19 -19.64 10.80 -15.16
CA LYS A 19 -18.57 10.83 -14.16
C LYS A 19 -18.95 10.10 -12.87
N TYR A 20 -19.53 8.90 -12.99
CA TYR A 20 -19.94 8.09 -11.83
C TYR A 20 -18.73 7.59 -11.05
N LEU A 21 -18.76 7.79 -9.74
CA LEU A 21 -17.78 7.27 -8.80
C LEU A 21 -17.76 5.73 -8.87
N THR A 22 -16.59 5.15 -9.11
CA THR A 22 -16.41 3.72 -9.33
C THR A 22 -15.22 3.21 -8.52
N PHE A 23 -15.37 2.00 -7.97
CA PHE A 23 -14.31 1.32 -7.21
C PHE A 23 -13.90 0.03 -7.94
N PRO A 24 -12.72 -0.54 -7.67
CA PRO A 24 -12.26 -1.79 -8.26
C PRO A 24 -12.88 -3.03 -7.60
N TRP A 25 -14.19 -3.01 -7.35
CA TRP A 25 -14.91 -4.00 -6.54
C TRP A 25 -15.80 -4.94 -7.34
N ASP A 26 -15.76 -4.85 -8.65
CA ASP A 26 -16.64 -5.66 -9.53
C ASP A 26 -16.47 -7.18 -9.32
N LYS A 27 -15.30 -7.62 -8.83
CA LYS A 27 -14.98 -9.02 -8.53
C LYS A 27 -14.98 -9.35 -7.04
N GLY A 28 -14.95 -8.34 -6.17
CA GLY A 28 -14.89 -8.47 -4.71
C GLY A 28 -13.90 -7.53 -4.05
N PHE A 29 -13.65 -7.75 -2.76
CA PHE A 29 -12.79 -6.91 -1.92
C PHE A 29 -11.41 -7.50 -1.63
N THR A 30 -11.15 -8.75 -2.04
CA THR A 30 -9.86 -9.38 -1.76
C THR A 30 -8.75 -8.74 -2.60
N VAL A 31 -7.52 -8.85 -2.12
CA VAL A 31 -6.35 -8.37 -2.85
C VAL A 31 -6.25 -9.03 -4.24
N GLU A 32 -6.69 -10.27 -4.35
CA GLU A 32 -6.74 -11.03 -5.60
C GLU A 32 -7.84 -10.52 -6.56
N ASP A 33 -9.02 -10.19 -6.04
CA ASP A 33 -10.13 -9.65 -6.83
C ASP A 33 -9.76 -8.32 -7.46
N MET A 34 -9.14 -7.43 -6.68
CA MET A 34 -8.68 -6.13 -7.17
C MET A 34 -7.51 -6.26 -8.14
N GLU A 35 -6.57 -7.19 -7.90
CA GLU A 35 -5.50 -7.50 -8.86
C GLU A 35 -6.09 -7.94 -10.21
N ALA A 36 -7.04 -8.89 -10.18
CA ALA A 36 -7.72 -9.36 -11.38
C ALA A 36 -8.48 -8.26 -12.12
N TYR A 37 -9.09 -7.31 -11.40
CA TYR A 37 -9.72 -6.14 -12.00
C TYR A 37 -8.72 -5.26 -12.76
N TYR A 38 -7.57 -4.96 -12.15
CA TYR A 38 -6.52 -4.14 -12.79
C TYR A 38 -5.84 -4.86 -13.94
N ASP A 39 -5.64 -6.17 -13.83
CA ASP A 39 -5.04 -6.99 -14.88
C ASP A 39 -5.94 -7.07 -16.12
N GLU A 40 -7.25 -7.22 -15.93
CA GLU A 40 -8.24 -7.19 -17.04
C GLU A 40 -8.30 -5.83 -17.73
N ALA A 41 -8.13 -4.75 -16.96
CA ALA A 41 -8.05 -3.39 -17.50
C ALA A 41 -6.70 -3.07 -18.17
N GLY A 42 -5.71 -3.95 -18.05
CA GLY A 42 -4.33 -3.69 -18.51
C GLY A 42 -3.66 -2.54 -17.75
N PHE A 43 -4.12 -2.29 -16.52
CA PHE A 43 -3.70 -1.11 -15.76
C PHE A 43 -2.44 -1.38 -14.94
N TYR A 44 -1.56 -0.39 -14.90
CA TYR A 44 -0.42 -0.30 -13.98
C TYR A 44 -0.12 1.18 -13.68
N ASP A 45 0.50 1.44 -12.52
CA ASP A 45 0.86 2.81 -12.13
C ASP A 45 2.17 3.28 -12.78
N TYR A 46 3.16 2.39 -12.82
CA TYR A 46 4.47 2.68 -13.43
C TYR A 46 5.24 1.38 -13.75
N ILE A 47 6.29 1.55 -14.55
CA ILE A 47 7.26 0.47 -14.82
C ILE A 47 8.44 0.59 -13.85
N HIS A 48 8.71 -0.47 -13.11
CA HIS A 48 9.81 -0.47 -12.13
C HIS A 48 11.18 -0.37 -12.83
N LYS A 49 12.01 0.59 -12.38
CA LYS A 49 13.26 0.96 -13.06
C LYS A 49 14.26 -0.20 -13.19
N LEU A 50 14.35 -1.08 -12.19
CA LEU A 50 15.29 -2.23 -12.22
C LEU A 50 14.70 -3.41 -12.99
N SER A 51 13.58 -3.94 -12.53
CA SER A 51 13.00 -5.19 -13.06
C SER A 51 12.21 -5.02 -14.35
N ARG A 52 11.82 -3.79 -14.70
CA ARG A 52 10.88 -3.46 -15.79
C ARG A 52 9.48 -4.02 -15.55
N THR A 53 9.15 -4.37 -14.33
CA THR A 53 7.83 -4.88 -13.96
C THR A 53 6.79 -3.76 -14.01
N PRO A 54 5.60 -3.97 -14.63
CA PRO A 54 4.47 -3.06 -14.52
C PRO A 54 3.86 -3.18 -13.12
N ILE A 55 4.03 -2.15 -12.30
CA ILE A 55 3.69 -2.14 -10.88
C ILE A 55 2.31 -1.55 -10.63
N LEU A 56 1.57 -2.19 -9.74
CA LEU A 56 0.37 -1.63 -9.08
C LEU A 56 0.75 -1.01 -7.75
N LYS A 57 0.11 0.12 -7.43
CA LYS A 57 0.18 0.80 -6.13
C LYS A 57 -1.16 0.74 -5.43
N ALA A 58 -1.19 0.22 -4.22
CA ALA A 58 -2.33 0.39 -3.34
C ALA A 58 -2.33 1.80 -2.75
N GLN A 59 -3.51 2.35 -2.46
CA GLN A 59 -3.63 3.64 -1.79
C GLN A 59 -3.96 3.47 -0.31
N HIS A 60 -5.21 3.24 0.04
CA HIS A 60 -5.64 3.10 1.42
C HIS A 60 -6.74 2.03 1.52
N PRO A 61 -6.42 0.73 1.39
CA PRO A 61 -7.43 -0.34 1.35
C PRO A 61 -7.95 -0.70 2.75
N ASP A 62 -8.06 0.28 3.66
CA ASP A 62 -8.50 0.05 5.02
C ASP A 62 -9.99 -0.30 5.10
N TYR A 63 -10.84 0.23 4.19
CA TYR A 63 -12.23 -0.14 4.12
C TYR A 63 -12.42 -1.59 3.72
N GLU A 64 -11.76 -2.01 2.65
CA GLU A 64 -11.80 -3.38 2.13
C GLU A 64 -11.33 -4.37 3.19
N ILE A 65 -10.22 -4.07 3.85
CA ILE A 65 -9.67 -4.90 4.94
C ILE A 65 -10.61 -4.92 6.14
N ALA A 66 -11.18 -3.80 6.54
CA ALA A 66 -12.09 -3.75 7.70
C ALA A 66 -13.33 -4.64 7.50
N GLN A 67 -13.86 -4.71 6.25
CA GLN A 67 -14.99 -5.58 5.92
C GLN A 67 -14.66 -7.09 6.08
N MET A 68 -13.41 -7.47 5.92
CA MET A 68 -12.94 -8.84 6.10
C MET A 68 -12.65 -9.21 7.56
N GLY A 69 -12.57 -8.22 8.45
CA GLY A 69 -12.30 -8.41 9.87
C GLY A 69 -13.53 -8.70 10.70
N ILE A 70 -13.32 -9.25 11.90
CA ILE A 70 -14.42 -9.67 12.79
C ILE A 70 -15.32 -8.50 13.19
N HIS A 71 -14.79 -7.31 13.39
CA HIS A 71 -15.58 -6.13 13.74
C HIS A 71 -16.49 -5.70 12.58
N GLY A 72 -15.97 -5.61 11.37
CA GLY A 72 -16.76 -5.31 10.17
C GLY A 72 -17.84 -6.35 9.91
N GLN A 73 -17.53 -7.65 10.03
CA GLN A 73 -18.49 -8.74 9.89
C GLN A 73 -19.59 -8.73 10.96
N ARG A 74 -19.34 -8.11 12.10
CA ARG A 74 -20.32 -7.92 13.20
C ARG A 74 -21.05 -6.59 13.13
N GLY A 75 -20.86 -5.81 12.07
CA GLY A 75 -21.54 -4.54 11.85
C GLY A 75 -20.98 -3.35 12.65
N VAL A 76 -19.77 -3.50 13.22
CA VAL A 76 -19.07 -2.38 13.87
C VAL A 76 -18.54 -1.46 12.80
N SER A 77 -18.96 -0.21 12.83
CA SER A 77 -18.52 0.81 11.86
C SER A 77 -17.20 1.48 12.25
N CYS A 78 -16.58 2.15 11.28
CA CYS A 78 -15.38 2.95 11.55
C CYS A 78 -15.65 4.02 12.63
N ALA A 79 -16.84 4.62 12.62
CA ALA A 79 -17.23 5.66 13.55
C ALA A 79 -17.37 5.16 14.99
N ASP A 80 -17.77 3.90 15.22
CA ASP A 80 -17.91 3.33 16.56
C ASP A 80 -16.56 3.33 17.31
N CYS A 81 -15.47 3.15 16.59
CA CYS A 81 -14.11 3.13 17.15
C CYS A 81 -13.37 4.47 17.01
N HIS A 82 -13.49 5.15 15.86
CA HIS A 82 -12.71 6.37 15.56
C HIS A 82 -13.45 7.67 15.90
N MET A 83 -14.74 7.61 16.16
CA MET A 83 -15.59 8.75 16.53
C MET A 83 -16.51 8.37 17.72
N PRO A 84 -15.96 7.93 18.86
CA PRO A 84 -16.78 7.48 19.98
C PRO A 84 -17.66 8.60 20.53
N TYR A 85 -18.72 8.23 21.22
CA TYR A 85 -19.56 9.21 21.88
C TYR A 85 -18.87 9.85 23.07
N LYS A 86 -19.04 11.14 23.22
CA LYS A 86 -18.69 11.91 24.42
C LYS A 86 -19.88 12.77 24.87
N SER A 87 -19.83 13.24 26.12
CA SER A 87 -20.86 14.11 26.70
C SER A 87 -20.20 15.35 27.27
N GLU A 88 -20.74 16.52 26.91
CA GLU A 88 -20.34 17.81 27.46
C GLU A 88 -21.61 18.62 27.81
N GLY A 89 -21.68 19.17 29.03
CA GLY A 89 -22.82 19.92 29.47
C GLY A 89 -24.16 19.17 29.42
N GLY A 90 -24.13 17.83 29.58
CA GLY A 90 -25.33 16.98 29.47
C GLY A 90 -25.73 16.62 28.05
N VAL A 91 -25.06 17.11 27.02
CA VAL A 91 -25.30 16.77 25.62
C VAL A 91 -24.37 15.66 25.17
N LYS A 92 -24.96 14.57 24.62
CA LYS A 92 -24.22 13.45 24.04
C LYS A 92 -24.04 13.68 22.54
N PHE A 93 -22.81 13.53 22.02
CA PHE A 93 -22.50 13.66 20.60
C PHE A 93 -21.30 12.78 20.20
N SER A 94 -21.15 12.52 18.90
CA SER A 94 -19.96 11.83 18.35
C SER A 94 -18.74 12.75 18.39
N ASP A 95 -17.62 12.23 18.87
CA ASP A 95 -16.35 12.95 18.82
C ASP A 95 -15.81 12.96 17.38
N HIS A 96 -15.85 14.15 16.75
CA HIS A 96 -15.36 14.35 15.39
C HIS A 96 -13.82 14.54 15.32
N HIS A 97 -13.14 14.46 16.45
CA HIS A 97 -11.70 14.44 16.49
C HIS A 97 -11.21 13.01 16.17
N ILE A 98 -11.18 12.70 14.88
CA ILE A 98 -10.80 11.38 14.36
C ILE A 98 -9.35 11.07 14.72
N GLN A 99 -9.15 10.02 15.51
CA GLN A 99 -7.82 9.60 15.97
C GLN A 99 -7.75 8.09 16.20
N SER A 100 -6.57 7.60 16.60
CA SER A 100 -6.42 6.19 16.97
C SER A 100 -7.30 5.83 18.17
N PRO A 101 -8.11 4.77 18.10
CA PRO A 101 -8.89 4.27 19.24
C PRO A 101 -8.04 3.94 20.48
N LEU A 102 -6.74 3.66 20.30
CA LEU A 102 -5.80 3.41 21.41
C LEU A 102 -5.57 4.63 22.30
N ALA A 103 -5.95 5.83 21.86
CA ALA A 103 -5.93 7.02 22.69
C ALA A 103 -7.13 7.13 23.64
N MET A 104 -8.18 6.31 23.44
CA MET A 104 -9.46 6.40 24.12
C MET A 104 -10.05 5.00 24.33
N ILE A 105 -9.29 4.05 24.81
CA ILE A 105 -9.68 2.63 24.96
C ILE A 105 -10.95 2.49 25.82
N ASP A 106 -11.05 3.30 26.88
CA ASP A 106 -12.20 3.37 27.77
C ASP A 106 -13.53 3.68 27.06
N ARG A 107 -13.48 4.50 26.02
CA ARG A 107 -14.67 4.96 25.26
C ARG A 107 -14.86 4.26 23.90
N THR A 108 -13.89 3.48 23.50
CA THR A 108 -13.89 2.73 22.24
C THR A 108 -13.97 1.22 22.50
N CYS A 109 -12.88 0.59 22.86
CA CYS A 109 -12.80 -0.85 23.03
C CYS A 109 -13.62 -1.35 24.21
N GLN A 110 -13.56 -0.67 25.37
CA GLN A 110 -14.22 -1.12 26.60
C GLN A 110 -15.75 -0.89 26.61
N VAL A 111 -16.29 -0.29 25.58
CA VAL A 111 -17.77 -0.29 25.36
C VAL A 111 -18.29 -1.72 25.16
N CYS A 112 -17.49 -2.60 24.55
CA CYS A 112 -17.83 -3.99 24.28
C CYS A 112 -16.90 -4.99 24.97
N HIS A 113 -15.61 -4.65 25.16
CA HIS A 113 -14.58 -5.50 25.75
C HIS A 113 -14.41 -5.21 27.24
N ARG A 114 -14.17 -6.26 28.04
CA ARG A 114 -14.05 -6.17 29.51
C ARG A 114 -12.62 -6.28 30.02
N GLU A 115 -11.67 -6.54 29.12
CA GLU A 115 -10.25 -6.62 29.41
C GLU A 115 -9.69 -5.26 29.84
N SER A 116 -8.59 -5.26 30.54
CA SER A 116 -7.89 -4.03 30.90
C SER A 116 -7.39 -3.29 29.65
N GLU A 117 -7.25 -1.97 29.75
CA GLU A 117 -6.65 -1.16 28.66
C GLU A 117 -5.28 -1.66 28.24
N GLU A 118 -4.45 -2.05 29.23
CA GLU A 118 -3.12 -2.60 28.97
C GLU A 118 -3.21 -3.88 28.12
N THR A 119 -4.11 -4.80 28.46
CA THR A 119 -4.32 -6.03 27.70
C THR A 119 -4.77 -5.74 26.27
N LEU A 120 -5.76 -4.86 26.11
CA LEU A 120 -6.29 -4.48 24.80
C LEU A 120 -5.22 -3.81 23.93
N ARG A 121 -4.43 -2.91 24.50
CA ARG A 121 -3.32 -2.21 23.84
C ARG A 121 -2.23 -3.19 23.40
N ASN A 122 -1.83 -4.09 24.29
CA ASN A 122 -0.80 -5.09 24.01
C ASN A 122 -1.24 -6.07 22.93
N ASN A 123 -2.52 -6.44 22.89
CA ASN A 123 -3.10 -7.26 21.81
C ASN A 123 -2.98 -6.59 20.44
N VAL A 124 -3.15 -5.26 20.36
CA VAL A 124 -2.96 -4.52 19.09
C VAL A 124 -1.49 -4.52 18.69
N TYR A 125 -0.59 -4.19 19.62
CA TYR A 125 0.85 -4.12 19.33
C TYR A 125 1.43 -5.49 18.94
N GLU A 126 0.95 -6.58 19.56
CA GLU A 126 1.38 -7.92 19.18
C GLU A 126 0.98 -8.27 17.75
N ARG A 127 -0.25 -7.94 17.34
CA ARG A 127 -0.70 -8.13 15.94
C ARG A 127 0.13 -7.31 14.94
N GLN A 128 0.41 -6.05 15.28
CA GLN A 128 1.28 -5.19 14.47
C GLN A 128 2.70 -5.77 14.35
N ARG A 129 3.27 -6.26 15.44
CA ARG A 129 4.60 -6.88 15.44
C ARG A 129 4.64 -8.10 14.52
N LYS A 130 3.67 -9.01 14.64
CA LYS A 130 3.59 -10.21 13.78
C LYS A 130 3.44 -9.87 12.29
N ALA A 131 2.59 -8.91 11.96
CA ALA A 131 2.46 -8.44 10.58
C ALA A 131 3.75 -7.82 10.05
N ASN A 132 4.42 -7.00 10.88
CA ASN A 132 5.69 -6.36 10.53
C ASN A 132 6.83 -7.36 10.31
N GLU A 133 6.88 -8.45 11.07
CA GLU A 133 7.87 -9.51 10.89
C GLU A 133 7.76 -10.14 9.49
N ILE A 134 6.55 -10.47 9.06
CA ILE A 134 6.31 -11.05 7.72
C ILE A 134 6.58 -9.99 6.65
N ARG A 135 6.11 -8.77 6.85
CA ARG A 135 6.34 -7.64 5.92
C ARG A 135 7.83 -7.42 5.67
N ASN A 136 8.63 -7.36 6.73
CA ASN A 136 10.07 -7.10 6.62
C ASN A 136 10.78 -8.23 5.84
N ARG A 137 10.37 -9.47 6.00
CA ARG A 137 10.90 -10.60 5.21
C ARG A 137 10.51 -10.49 3.74
N LEU A 138 9.23 -10.21 3.48
CA LEU A 138 8.73 -9.99 2.10
C LEU A 138 9.49 -8.85 1.42
N GLU A 139 9.69 -7.74 2.10
CA GLU A 139 10.39 -6.55 1.60
C GLU A 139 11.82 -6.89 1.17
N GLN A 140 12.55 -7.66 1.97
CA GLN A 140 13.91 -8.11 1.64
C GLN A 140 13.93 -9.03 0.41
N GLU A 141 13.04 -10.03 0.35
CA GLU A 141 13.01 -10.97 -0.78
C GLU A 141 12.53 -10.29 -2.07
N LEU A 142 11.59 -9.34 -1.97
CA LEU A 142 11.11 -8.56 -3.10
C LEU A 142 12.19 -7.62 -3.65
N ALA A 143 12.95 -6.96 -2.78
CA ALA A 143 14.09 -6.13 -3.21
C ALA A 143 15.14 -6.97 -3.96
N LYS A 144 15.47 -8.16 -3.45
CA LYS A 144 16.36 -9.11 -4.15
C LYS A 144 15.79 -9.51 -5.50
N ALA A 145 14.50 -9.83 -5.59
CA ALA A 145 13.86 -10.21 -6.85
C ALA A 145 13.96 -9.11 -7.92
N HIS A 146 13.79 -7.83 -7.55
CA HIS A 146 14.00 -6.71 -8.46
C HIS A 146 15.45 -6.58 -8.93
N ILE A 147 16.41 -6.78 -8.04
CA ILE A 147 17.85 -6.72 -8.35
C ILE A 147 18.27 -7.89 -9.26
N GLU A 148 17.84 -9.09 -8.93
CA GLU A 148 18.09 -10.31 -9.71
C GLU A 148 17.46 -10.22 -11.10
N ALA A 149 16.24 -9.67 -11.21
CA ALA A 149 15.59 -9.42 -12.50
C ALA A 149 16.38 -8.42 -13.35
N LYS A 150 16.90 -7.32 -12.75
CA LYS A 150 17.80 -6.40 -13.45
C LYS A 150 19.04 -7.13 -13.97
N PHE A 151 19.66 -7.93 -13.13
CA PHE A 151 20.85 -8.70 -13.50
C PHE A 151 20.55 -9.67 -14.66
N ALA A 152 19.35 -10.31 -14.68
CA ALA A 152 18.96 -11.16 -15.79
C ALA A 152 18.82 -10.36 -17.11
N TRP A 153 18.22 -9.16 -17.07
CA TRP A 153 18.17 -8.27 -18.23
C TRP A 153 19.55 -7.90 -18.74
N ASP A 154 20.46 -7.55 -17.84
CA ASP A 154 21.83 -7.16 -18.17
C ASP A 154 22.63 -8.34 -18.76
N ASN A 155 22.23 -9.58 -18.48
CA ASN A 155 22.80 -10.82 -19.01
C ASN A 155 22.01 -11.43 -20.17
N GLY A 156 21.29 -10.61 -20.90
CA GLY A 156 20.67 -10.99 -22.18
C GLY A 156 19.34 -11.75 -22.06
N ALA A 157 18.67 -11.71 -20.92
CA ALA A 157 17.35 -12.29 -20.81
C ALA A 157 16.35 -11.60 -21.76
N THR A 158 15.51 -12.39 -22.42
CA THR A 158 14.48 -11.90 -23.35
C THR A 158 13.16 -11.64 -22.61
N GLU A 159 12.30 -10.79 -23.20
CA GLU A 159 10.96 -10.55 -22.65
C GLU A 159 10.15 -11.84 -22.48
N ALA A 160 10.26 -12.77 -23.43
CA ALA A 160 9.58 -14.06 -23.35
C ALA A 160 10.05 -14.90 -22.15
N GLN A 161 11.36 -14.88 -21.84
CA GLN A 161 11.93 -15.56 -20.68
C GLN A 161 11.51 -14.90 -19.37
N MET A 162 11.36 -13.57 -19.36
CA MET A 162 11.06 -12.80 -18.15
C MET A 162 9.57 -12.67 -17.86
N LYS A 163 8.68 -13.04 -18.76
CA LYS A 163 7.23 -12.87 -18.62
C LYS A 163 6.70 -13.38 -17.27
N ASP A 164 7.00 -14.63 -16.92
CA ASP A 164 6.51 -15.23 -15.67
C ASP A 164 7.20 -14.62 -14.44
N VAL A 165 8.47 -14.24 -14.57
CA VAL A 165 9.22 -13.53 -13.51
C VAL A 165 8.54 -12.20 -13.19
N LEU A 166 8.22 -11.40 -14.21
CA LEU A 166 7.59 -10.10 -14.03
C LEU A 166 6.19 -10.22 -13.43
N ALA A 167 5.41 -11.24 -13.84
CA ALA A 167 4.11 -11.52 -13.24
C ALA A 167 4.23 -11.84 -11.74
N LEU A 168 5.18 -12.68 -11.35
CA LEU A 168 5.42 -13.03 -9.95
C LEU A 168 5.89 -11.82 -9.12
N ILE A 169 6.78 -10.98 -9.66
CA ILE A 169 7.23 -9.75 -9.00
C ILE A 169 6.04 -8.78 -8.82
N ARG A 170 5.20 -8.59 -9.87
CA ARG A 170 4.00 -7.75 -9.79
C ARG A 170 3.06 -8.22 -8.69
N GLN A 171 2.80 -9.52 -8.61
CA GLN A 171 1.95 -10.12 -7.58
C GLN A 171 2.53 -9.94 -6.16
N ALA A 172 3.84 -10.11 -5.99
CA ALA A 172 4.53 -9.91 -4.72
C ALA A 172 4.47 -8.42 -4.29
N GLN A 173 4.79 -7.52 -5.22
CA GLN A 173 4.78 -6.07 -4.97
C GLN A 173 3.38 -5.57 -4.63
N TRP A 174 2.35 -6.01 -5.35
CA TRP A 174 0.97 -5.66 -5.07
C TRP A 174 0.56 -6.04 -3.64
N ARG A 175 0.89 -7.26 -3.19
CA ARG A 175 0.59 -7.73 -1.84
C ARG A 175 1.37 -7.01 -0.75
N TRP A 176 2.64 -6.71 -1.02
CA TRP A 176 3.44 -5.87 -0.12
C TRP A 176 2.83 -4.48 0.01
N ASP A 177 2.53 -3.85 -1.11
CA ASP A 177 2.01 -2.49 -1.17
C ASP A 177 0.63 -2.40 -0.49
N PHE A 178 -0.24 -3.36 -0.77
CA PHE A 178 -1.56 -3.48 -0.15
C PHE A 178 -1.47 -3.62 1.37
N GLY A 179 -0.59 -4.48 1.86
CA GLY A 179 -0.37 -4.67 3.30
C GLY A 179 0.23 -3.44 3.98
N VAL A 180 1.13 -2.71 3.31
CA VAL A 180 1.75 -1.49 3.83
C VAL A 180 0.79 -0.31 3.79
N ALA A 181 -0.01 -0.19 2.74
CA ALA A 181 -0.98 0.88 2.58
C ALA A 181 -2.22 0.73 3.49
N SER A 182 -2.49 -0.48 3.98
CA SER A 182 -3.53 -0.76 4.98
C SER A 182 -3.04 -0.36 6.37
N HIS A 183 -3.13 0.91 6.73
CA HIS A 183 -2.54 1.44 7.96
C HIS A 183 -3.09 0.79 9.23
N GLY A 184 -4.40 0.48 9.28
CA GLY A 184 -5.06 -0.23 10.36
C GLY A 184 -5.15 -1.75 10.15
N GLY A 185 -4.67 -2.27 9.03
CA GLY A 185 -4.95 -3.63 8.57
C GLY A 185 -4.53 -4.72 9.55
N SER A 186 -3.40 -4.57 10.23
CA SER A 186 -2.93 -5.51 11.24
C SER A 186 -3.85 -5.66 12.47
N PHE A 187 -4.78 -4.72 12.65
CA PHE A 187 -5.84 -4.77 13.66
C PHE A 187 -7.21 -5.04 13.03
N HIS A 188 -7.55 -4.36 11.93
CA HIS A 188 -8.87 -4.49 11.29
C HIS A 188 -9.14 -5.93 10.84
N ALA A 189 -8.17 -6.58 10.18
CA ALA A 189 -8.25 -8.00 9.79
C ALA A 189 -6.86 -8.67 9.87
N PRO A 190 -6.37 -8.96 11.07
CA PRO A 190 -5.00 -9.44 11.29
C PRO A 190 -4.68 -10.74 10.55
N GLN A 191 -5.62 -11.65 10.44
CA GLN A 191 -5.45 -12.91 9.72
C GLN A 191 -5.30 -12.69 8.22
N GLU A 192 -6.11 -11.79 7.65
CA GLU A 192 -6.07 -11.48 6.23
C GLU A 192 -4.78 -10.74 5.85
N ILE A 193 -4.34 -9.77 6.64
CA ILE A 193 -3.06 -9.09 6.40
C ILE A 193 -1.89 -10.08 6.46
N GLN A 194 -1.88 -11.01 7.42
CA GLN A 194 -0.83 -12.03 7.50
C GLN A 194 -0.90 -12.98 6.29
N ARG A 195 -2.08 -13.37 5.82
CA ARG A 195 -2.28 -14.16 4.61
C ARG A 195 -1.73 -13.45 3.38
N ILE A 196 -2.10 -12.18 3.18
CA ILE A 196 -1.67 -11.35 2.06
C ILE A 196 -0.15 -11.22 2.04
N LEU A 197 0.46 -10.85 3.16
CA LEU A 197 1.91 -10.68 3.27
C LEU A 197 2.67 -12.00 3.09
N SER A 198 2.15 -13.11 3.63
CA SER A 198 2.73 -14.45 3.45
C SER A 198 2.65 -14.90 1.99
N HIS A 199 1.53 -14.67 1.32
CA HIS A 199 1.38 -14.96 -0.10
C HIS A 199 2.31 -14.08 -0.95
N GLY A 200 2.48 -12.80 -0.59
CA GLY A 200 3.47 -11.93 -1.21
C GLY A 200 4.90 -12.46 -1.09
N LEU A 201 5.27 -12.95 0.11
CA LEU A 201 6.56 -13.57 0.36
C LEU A 201 6.79 -14.81 -0.50
N ASP A 202 5.78 -15.70 -0.60
CA ASP A 202 5.84 -16.86 -1.48
C ASP A 202 6.05 -16.46 -2.95
N ARG A 203 5.33 -15.45 -3.45
CA ARG A 203 5.49 -14.94 -4.81
C ARG A 203 6.87 -14.33 -5.05
N ALA A 204 7.42 -13.59 -4.10
CA ALA A 204 8.77 -13.04 -4.19
C ALA A 204 9.82 -14.15 -4.28
N MET A 205 9.71 -15.19 -3.46
CA MET A 205 10.62 -16.33 -3.49
C MET A 205 10.49 -17.13 -4.81
N GLN A 206 9.27 -17.33 -5.31
CA GLN A 206 9.03 -17.96 -6.63
C GLN A 206 9.63 -17.12 -7.76
N ALA A 207 9.53 -15.79 -7.71
CA ALA A 207 10.13 -14.89 -8.68
C ALA A 207 11.65 -15.07 -8.72
N ARG A 208 12.31 -15.10 -7.57
CA ARG A 208 13.76 -15.33 -7.45
C ARG A 208 14.18 -16.68 -8.05
N LEU A 209 13.43 -17.75 -7.71
CA LEU A 209 13.68 -19.06 -8.30
C LEU A 209 13.48 -19.05 -9.83
N ALA A 210 12.48 -18.33 -10.34
CA ALA A 210 12.26 -18.20 -11.78
C ALA A 210 13.40 -17.42 -12.46
N VAL A 211 13.89 -16.33 -11.85
CA VAL A 211 15.07 -15.59 -12.33
C VAL A 211 16.29 -16.47 -12.41
N SER A 212 16.57 -17.26 -11.36
CA SER A 212 17.71 -18.19 -11.34
C SER A 212 17.65 -19.18 -12.51
N LYS A 213 16.46 -19.70 -12.83
CA LYS A 213 16.27 -20.58 -14.00
C LYS A 213 16.52 -19.86 -15.34
N VAL A 214 16.11 -18.59 -15.45
CA VAL A 214 16.38 -17.77 -16.65
C VAL A 214 17.88 -17.55 -16.80
N LEU A 215 18.55 -17.16 -15.71
CA LEU A 215 20.01 -16.97 -15.72
C LEU A 215 20.77 -18.24 -16.10
N ALA A 216 20.39 -19.39 -15.55
CA ALA A 216 21.00 -20.68 -15.90
C ALA A 216 20.84 -21.02 -17.38
N LYS A 217 19.66 -20.76 -17.99
CA LYS A 217 19.45 -20.92 -19.43
C LYS A 217 20.32 -20.00 -20.28
N ASN A 218 20.70 -18.84 -19.74
CA ASN A 218 21.57 -17.86 -20.38
C ASN A 218 23.08 -18.08 -20.04
N GLY A 219 23.41 -19.21 -19.39
CA GLY A 219 24.77 -19.62 -19.08
C GLY A 219 25.35 -19.07 -17.77
N TYR A 220 24.54 -18.44 -16.92
CA TYR A 220 24.96 -17.94 -15.62
C TYR A 220 24.40 -18.81 -14.49
N THR A 221 25.30 -19.43 -13.70
CA THR A 221 24.95 -20.34 -12.60
C THR A 221 25.47 -19.88 -11.23
N GLY A 222 26.14 -18.73 -11.17
CA GLY A 222 26.65 -18.16 -9.93
C GLY A 222 25.60 -17.38 -9.16
N ASP A 223 26.00 -16.90 -7.98
CA ASP A 223 25.18 -16.00 -7.18
C ASP A 223 25.13 -14.60 -7.81
N VAL A 224 23.96 -14.01 -7.85
CA VAL A 224 23.79 -12.63 -8.32
C VAL A 224 24.42 -11.67 -7.30
N PRO A 225 25.33 -10.79 -7.70
CA PRO A 225 25.93 -9.81 -6.81
C PRO A 225 24.86 -8.87 -6.25
N MET A 226 24.75 -8.79 -4.91
CA MET A 226 23.82 -7.89 -4.26
C MET A 226 24.51 -6.57 -3.92
N PRO A 227 23.92 -5.43 -4.37
CA PRO A 227 24.44 -4.11 -4.01
C PRO A 227 24.19 -3.79 -2.54
N ASP A 228 24.96 -2.89 -1.99
CA ASP A 228 24.68 -2.33 -0.68
C ASP A 228 23.53 -1.30 -0.77
N ILE A 229 22.36 -1.72 -0.33
CA ILE A 229 21.14 -0.89 -0.23
C ILE A 229 20.72 -0.64 1.22
N SER A 230 21.67 -0.71 2.16
CA SER A 230 21.40 -0.59 3.60
C SER A 230 20.87 0.78 4.03
N THR A 231 21.05 1.80 3.20
CA THR A 231 20.51 3.14 3.43
C THR A 231 19.72 3.64 2.23
N LYS A 232 18.79 4.56 2.47
CA LYS A 232 18.01 5.21 1.40
C LYS A 232 18.91 5.85 0.33
N ALA A 233 20.00 6.51 0.74
CA ALA A 233 20.93 7.15 -0.18
C ALA A 233 21.60 6.14 -1.11
N LYS A 234 22.12 5.02 -0.58
CA LYS A 234 22.72 3.95 -1.38
C LYS A 234 21.72 3.29 -2.32
N ALA A 235 20.48 3.07 -1.85
CA ALA A 235 19.44 2.54 -2.71
C ALA A 235 19.07 3.50 -3.84
N GLN A 236 18.98 4.80 -3.57
CA GLN A 236 18.75 5.84 -4.58
C GLN A 236 19.87 5.90 -5.61
N GLU A 237 21.12 5.85 -5.17
CA GLU A 237 22.29 5.79 -6.04
C GLU A 237 22.27 4.54 -6.94
N TYR A 238 22.00 3.36 -6.36
CA TYR A 238 21.92 2.10 -7.11
C TYR A 238 20.87 2.12 -8.22
N ILE A 239 19.69 2.71 -7.96
CA ILE A 239 18.66 2.85 -8.99
C ILE A 239 18.92 4.03 -9.95
N GLY A 240 20.01 4.76 -9.76
CA GLY A 240 20.44 5.88 -10.61
C GLY A 240 19.47 7.08 -10.50
N LEU A 241 19.04 7.44 -9.29
CA LEU A 241 18.33 8.69 -9.02
C LEU A 241 19.35 9.82 -8.79
N ASP A 242 19.31 10.84 -9.65
CA ASP A 242 20.00 12.09 -9.42
C ASP A 242 19.19 12.97 -8.46
N MET A 243 19.51 12.84 -7.17
CA MET A 243 18.76 13.55 -6.12
C MET A 243 18.94 15.06 -6.16
N ASP A 244 20.02 15.57 -6.75
CA ASP A 244 20.25 17.01 -6.87
C ASP A 244 19.43 17.58 -8.02
N ALA A 245 19.36 16.87 -9.15
CA ALA A 245 18.45 17.21 -10.24
C ALA A 245 16.98 17.17 -9.80
N GLU A 246 16.57 16.16 -9.03
CA GLU A 246 15.21 16.03 -8.49
C GLU A 246 14.86 17.18 -7.52
N ARG A 247 15.79 17.57 -6.66
CA ARG A 247 15.62 18.72 -5.77
C ARG A 247 15.50 20.04 -6.55
N ALA A 248 16.35 20.25 -7.53
CA ALA A 248 16.31 21.43 -8.40
C ALA A 248 14.98 21.50 -9.18
N ALA A 249 14.52 20.38 -9.73
CA ALA A 249 13.23 20.30 -10.42
C ALA A 249 12.06 20.63 -9.49
N LYS A 250 12.07 20.09 -8.27
CA LYS A 250 11.06 20.41 -7.25
C LYS A 250 11.09 21.90 -6.86
N GLU A 251 12.26 22.46 -6.66
CA GLU A 251 12.40 23.88 -6.32
C GLU A 251 11.86 24.77 -7.45
N LYS A 252 12.21 24.46 -8.70
CA LYS A 252 11.65 25.15 -9.88
C LYS A 252 10.13 25.06 -9.91
N PHE A 253 9.58 23.85 -9.72
CA PHE A 253 8.13 23.63 -9.69
C PHE A 253 7.43 24.50 -8.63
N LEU A 254 7.97 24.52 -7.40
CA LEU A 254 7.42 25.31 -6.30
C LEU A 254 7.51 26.81 -6.55
N LYS A 255 8.56 27.30 -7.24
CA LYS A 255 8.77 28.72 -7.54
C LYS A 255 8.00 29.22 -8.75
N THR A 256 7.63 28.35 -9.69
CA THR A 256 7.01 28.76 -10.98
C THR A 256 5.61 28.22 -11.16
N THR A 257 5.42 26.91 -11.05
CA THR A 257 4.14 26.27 -11.36
C THR A 257 3.10 26.48 -10.28
N VAL A 258 3.49 26.35 -9.01
CA VAL A 258 2.55 26.52 -7.89
C VAL A 258 2.00 27.94 -7.82
N PRO A 259 2.82 29.02 -7.91
CA PRO A 259 2.28 30.39 -7.95
C PRO A 259 1.32 30.63 -9.13
N ALA A 260 1.66 30.13 -10.31
CA ALA A 260 0.79 30.27 -11.49
C ALA A 260 -0.57 29.55 -11.29
N TRP A 261 -0.57 28.39 -10.63
CA TRP A 261 -1.82 27.69 -10.28
C TRP A 261 -2.64 28.46 -9.24
N LEU A 262 -1.99 29.06 -8.24
CA LEU A 262 -2.65 29.87 -7.22
C LEU A 262 -3.31 31.11 -7.83
N GLU A 263 -2.63 31.83 -8.72
CA GLU A 263 -3.23 32.98 -9.43
C GLU A 263 -4.43 32.55 -10.27
N LYS A 264 -4.31 31.48 -11.05
CA LYS A 264 -5.43 30.93 -11.81
C LYS A 264 -6.60 30.47 -10.93
N ALA A 265 -6.32 29.95 -9.73
CA ALA A 265 -7.35 29.58 -8.78
C ALA A 265 -8.07 30.80 -8.19
N LYS A 266 -7.34 31.90 -7.93
CA LYS A 266 -7.93 33.20 -7.53
C LYS A 266 -8.82 33.77 -8.62
N GLU A 267 -8.33 33.85 -9.84
CA GLU A 267 -9.11 34.33 -10.99
C GLU A 267 -10.42 33.58 -11.17
N ASN A 268 -10.42 32.27 -10.88
CA ASN A 268 -11.60 31.41 -10.99
C ASN A 268 -12.45 31.35 -9.71
N GLY A 269 -12.16 32.15 -8.70
CA GLY A 269 -12.90 32.17 -7.43
C GLY A 269 -12.85 30.86 -6.62
N ARG A 270 -11.78 30.06 -6.81
CA ARG A 270 -11.63 28.73 -6.18
C ARG A 270 -10.79 28.74 -4.91
N LEU A 271 -10.23 29.87 -4.52
CA LEU A 271 -9.56 30.02 -3.24
C LEU A 271 -10.52 30.56 -2.20
N ALA A 272 -10.64 29.86 -1.07
CA ALA A 272 -11.34 30.43 0.08
C ALA A 272 -10.61 31.72 0.52
N GLN A 273 -11.36 32.77 0.78
CA GLN A 273 -10.83 33.89 1.49
C GLN A 273 -10.58 33.44 2.95
N ILE A 274 -9.33 33.34 3.35
CA ILE A 274 -8.92 33.06 4.72
C ILE A 274 -8.88 34.41 5.48
#